data_6374aca16c8d813b911bae84e696125c
#
_entry.id   6374aca16c8d813b911bae84e696125c
#
_cell.length_a   1.000
_cell.length_b   1.000
_cell.length_c   1.000
_cell.angle_alpha   90.00
_cell.angle_beta   90.00
_cell.angle_gamma   90.00
#
_symmetry.space_group_name_H-M   'P 1'
#
loop_
_entity.id
_entity.type
_entity.pdbx_description
1 polymer ?
#
loop_
_entity_poly.entity_id
_entity_poly.type
_entity_poly.pdbx_seq_one_letter_code
_entity_poly.pdbx_strand_id
1 'polypeptide(L)'
;MTQVKFRSILSGDKVITDIEVSTKTETFHRQLTTQGNDRYVGNDLYYVALHEILEYCIQNEYTNIMLMFPINRVRDIITCKFGYSSLTDLEKEEFKVIHKLIDRLRAIAHKKNERIYVDWMKWVN
;
A
#
# COMPACT_ATOMS: atom_id res chain seq x y z
N MET A 1 2.31 5.21 -19.99
CA MET A 1 1.94 4.41 -18.80
C MET A 1 2.37 5.17 -17.55
N THR A 2 1.48 5.28 -16.57
CA THR A 2 1.79 5.95 -15.31
C THR A 2 2.35 4.94 -14.31
N GLN A 3 3.47 5.26 -13.70
CA GLN A 3 4.09 4.45 -12.65
C GLN A 3 4.03 5.22 -11.33
N VAL A 4 3.62 4.54 -10.28
CA VAL A 4 3.54 5.12 -8.93
C VAL A 4 4.43 4.32 -8.00
N LYS A 5 5.36 5.01 -7.33
CA LYS A 5 6.25 4.42 -6.33
C LYS A 5 5.92 4.99 -4.97
N PHE A 6 5.81 4.14 -3.98
CA PHE A 6 5.57 4.55 -2.60
C PHE A 6 6.69 4.04 -1.71
N ARG A 7 7.09 4.88 -0.77
CA ARG A 7 8.08 4.54 0.23
C ARG A 7 7.59 5.03 1.58
N SER A 8 7.38 4.11 2.52
CA SER A 8 6.81 4.42 3.83
C SER A 8 7.78 4.10 4.95
N ILE A 9 7.88 5.01 5.91
CA ILE A 9 8.66 4.81 7.14
C ILE A 9 7.81 5.14 8.36
N LEU A 10 8.02 4.38 9.42
CA LEU A 10 7.42 4.63 10.72
C LEU A 10 8.28 5.65 11.47
N SER A 11 7.65 6.73 11.94
CA SER A 11 8.30 7.78 12.71
C SER A 11 7.45 8.09 13.93
N GLY A 12 7.82 7.51 15.09
CA GLY A 12 7.02 7.63 16.31
C GLY A 12 5.65 7.00 16.15
N ASP A 13 4.59 7.79 16.27
CA ASP A 13 3.19 7.38 16.12
C ASP A 13 2.60 7.68 14.75
N LYS A 14 3.45 7.96 13.76
CA LYS A 14 3.04 8.29 12.40
C LYS A 14 3.76 7.42 11.38
N VAL A 15 3.11 7.23 10.23
CA VAL A 15 3.76 6.72 9.02
C VAL A 15 3.85 7.85 8.02
N ILE A 16 5.07 8.10 7.54
CA ILE A 16 5.34 9.09 6.51
C ILE A 16 5.56 8.34 5.20
N THR A 17 4.77 8.65 4.19
CA THR A 17 4.82 7.99 2.90
C THR A 17 5.19 8.99 1.82
N ASP A 18 6.32 8.75 1.16
CA ASP A 18 6.73 9.51 -0.01
C ASP A 18 6.19 8.82 -1.26
N ILE A 19 5.55 9.61 -2.11
CA ILE A 19 4.92 9.14 -3.34
C ILE A 19 5.60 9.80 -4.53
N GLU A 20 6.05 9.00 -5.48
CA GLU A 20 6.58 9.47 -6.75
C GLU A 20 5.69 8.95 -7.87
N VAL A 21 5.11 9.88 -8.63
CA VAL A 21 4.26 9.54 -9.77
C VAL A 21 4.99 9.94 -11.05
N SER A 22 5.24 8.97 -11.93
CA SER A 22 5.90 9.17 -13.21
C SER A 22 4.93 8.89 -14.35
N THR A 23 4.72 9.89 -15.19
CA THR A 23 3.97 9.76 -16.43
C THR A 23 4.93 9.78 -17.61
N LYS A 24 4.43 9.72 -18.84
CA LYS A 24 5.26 9.82 -20.04
C LYS A 24 6.01 11.15 -20.14
N THR A 25 5.47 12.20 -19.54
CA THR A 25 5.95 13.57 -19.75
C THR A 25 6.51 14.23 -18.50
N GLU A 26 6.17 13.73 -17.31
CA GLU A 26 6.58 14.39 -16.06
C GLU A 26 6.69 13.42 -14.89
N THR A 27 7.41 13.84 -13.86
CA THR A 27 7.50 13.15 -12.58
C THR A 27 7.20 14.16 -11.49
N PHE A 28 6.32 13.81 -10.56
CA PHE A 28 6.04 14.66 -9.42
C PHE A 28 6.02 13.85 -8.12
N HIS A 29 6.17 14.56 -7.00
CA HIS A 29 6.29 13.98 -5.67
C HIS A 29 5.20 14.48 -4.75
N ARG A 30 4.73 13.61 -3.86
CA ARG A 30 3.83 13.94 -2.77
C ARG A 30 4.26 13.24 -1.50
N GLN A 31 3.82 13.77 -0.37
CA GLN A 31 4.03 13.14 0.91
C GLN A 31 2.70 13.05 1.64
N LEU A 32 2.41 11.87 2.18
CA LEU A 32 1.26 11.64 3.03
C LEU A 32 1.75 11.30 4.44
N THR A 33 1.03 11.77 5.44
CA THR A 33 1.30 11.43 6.84
C THR A 33 0.05 10.77 7.42
N THR A 34 0.23 9.57 7.95
CA THR A 34 -0.84 8.80 8.59
C THR A 34 -0.59 8.81 10.10
N GLN A 35 -1.58 9.29 10.85
CA GLN A 35 -1.50 9.42 12.31
C GLN A 35 -2.07 8.17 12.99
N GLY A 36 -1.43 7.76 14.08
CA GLY A 36 -1.92 6.67 14.93
C GLY A 36 -3.20 7.00 15.67
N ASN A 37 -3.91 5.97 16.07
CA ASN A 37 -5.08 6.05 16.94
C ASN A 37 -5.09 4.83 17.89
N ASP A 38 -6.11 4.71 18.71
CA ASP A 38 -6.21 3.65 19.74
C ASP A 38 -6.16 2.23 19.15
N ARG A 39 -6.65 2.05 17.93
CA ARG A 39 -6.72 0.75 17.26
C ARG A 39 -5.44 0.42 16.49
N TYR A 40 -4.84 1.42 15.85
CA TYR A 40 -3.66 1.25 14.99
C TYR A 40 -2.47 1.94 15.62
N VAL A 41 -1.58 1.14 16.20
CA VAL A 41 -0.36 1.63 16.84
C VAL A 41 0.85 0.86 16.32
N GLY A 42 2.02 1.50 16.34
CA GLY A 42 3.25 0.88 15.88
C GLY A 42 3.14 0.43 14.42
N ASN A 43 3.55 -0.79 14.14
CA ASN A 43 3.54 -1.34 12.77
C ASN A 43 2.15 -1.48 12.17
N ASP A 44 1.09 -1.48 12.98
CA ASP A 44 -0.28 -1.56 12.45
C ASP A 44 -0.68 -0.30 11.68
N LEU A 45 0.03 0.80 11.90
CA LEU A 45 -0.16 2.04 11.13
C LEU A 45 0.07 1.86 9.64
N TYR A 46 0.88 0.88 9.25
CA TYR A 46 1.10 0.59 7.83
C TYR A 46 -0.18 0.14 7.12
N TYR A 47 -1.12 -0.50 7.84
CA TYR A 47 -2.41 -0.86 7.25
C TYR A 47 -3.21 0.38 6.86
N VAL A 48 -3.25 1.38 7.74
CA VAL A 48 -3.95 2.64 7.47
C VAL A 48 -3.27 3.37 6.31
N ALA A 49 -1.93 3.40 6.30
CA ALA A 49 -1.18 3.98 5.17
C ALA A 49 -1.49 3.26 3.86
N LEU A 50 -1.60 1.93 3.87
CA LEU A 50 -1.96 1.16 2.69
C LEU A 50 -3.38 1.48 2.19
N HIS A 51 -4.34 1.67 3.10
CA HIS A 51 -5.68 2.10 2.73
C HIS A 51 -5.63 3.42 1.96
N GLU A 52 -4.93 4.41 2.48
CA GLU A 52 -4.81 5.72 1.85
C GLU A 52 -4.10 5.65 0.50
N ILE A 53 -3.01 4.89 0.41
CA ILE A 53 -2.25 4.71 -0.82
C ILE A 53 -3.11 4.05 -1.91
N LEU A 54 -3.79 2.96 -1.56
CA LEU A 54 -4.62 2.23 -2.53
C LEU A 54 -5.84 3.03 -2.96
N GLU A 55 -6.49 3.76 -2.02
CA GLU A 55 -7.58 4.66 -2.36
C GLU A 55 -7.12 5.80 -3.30
N TYR A 56 -5.93 6.35 -3.05
CA TYR A 56 -5.34 7.34 -3.93
C TYR A 56 -5.16 6.79 -5.35
N CYS A 57 -4.64 5.57 -5.47
CA CYS A 57 -4.47 4.93 -6.76
C CYS A 57 -5.81 4.65 -7.45
N ILE A 58 -6.82 4.25 -6.69
CA ILE A 58 -8.16 4.00 -7.22
C ILE A 58 -8.77 5.30 -7.75
N GLN A 59 -8.69 6.39 -6.99
CA GLN A 59 -9.24 7.68 -7.39
C GLN A 59 -8.59 8.22 -8.67
N ASN A 60 -7.31 7.98 -8.86
CA ASN A 60 -6.56 8.45 -10.01
C ASN A 60 -6.43 7.40 -11.11
N GLU A 61 -7.01 6.22 -10.91
CA GLU A 61 -6.95 5.09 -11.83
C GLU A 61 -5.51 4.67 -12.19
N TYR A 62 -4.62 4.72 -11.19
CA TYR A 62 -3.25 4.24 -11.35
C TYR A 62 -3.19 2.73 -11.09
N THR A 63 -2.76 1.97 -12.07
CA THR A 63 -2.75 0.51 -12.01
C THR A 63 -1.36 -0.11 -11.95
N ASN A 64 -0.32 0.68 -12.20
CA ASN A 64 1.07 0.24 -12.11
C ASN A 64 1.70 0.84 -10.85
N ILE A 65 1.82 0.04 -9.80
CA ILE A 65 2.16 0.50 -8.46
C ILE A 65 3.37 -0.26 -7.94
N MET A 66 4.33 0.46 -7.36
CA MET A 66 5.43 -0.12 -6.62
C MET A 66 5.36 0.35 -5.18
N LEU A 67 5.17 -0.56 -4.25
CA LEU A 67 5.09 -0.29 -2.82
C LEU A 67 6.38 -0.73 -2.14
N MET A 68 7.03 0.20 -1.45
CA MET A 68 8.29 -0.05 -0.75
C MET A 68 8.08 0.13 0.74
N PHE A 69 8.07 -0.99 1.47
CA PHE A 69 7.95 -1.00 2.93
C PHE A 69 9.18 -1.62 3.55
N PRO A 70 9.53 -1.27 4.79
CA PRO A 70 10.54 -2.02 5.53
C PRO A 70 10.07 -3.47 5.69
N ILE A 71 11.02 -4.37 5.91
CA ILE A 71 10.68 -5.76 6.21
C ILE A 71 9.95 -5.76 7.54
N ASN A 72 8.67 -6.06 7.51
CA ASN A 72 7.85 -6.10 8.72
C ASN A 72 6.70 -7.09 8.54
N ARG A 73 6.01 -7.35 9.63
CA ARG A 73 4.91 -8.30 9.66
C ARG A 73 3.76 -7.90 8.73
N VAL A 74 3.46 -6.62 8.60
CA VAL A 74 2.37 -6.13 7.73
C VAL A 74 2.62 -6.53 6.28
N ARG A 75 3.81 -6.25 5.78
CA ARG A 75 4.19 -6.64 4.42
C ARG A 75 4.10 -8.15 4.21
N ASP A 76 4.63 -8.91 5.16
CA ASP A 76 4.66 -10.37 5.04
C ASP A 76 3.25 -10.98 5.09
N ILE A 77 2.34 -10.41 5.88
CA ILE A 77 0.94 -10.83 5.92
C ILE A 77 0.26 -10.56 4.58
N ILE A 78 0.40 -9.36 4.05
CA ILE A 78 -0.25 -8.99 2.78
C ILE A 78 0.26 -9.85 1.62
N THR A 79 1.52 -10.24 1.65
CA THR A 79 2.12 -11.11 0.63
C THR A 79 1.95 -12.60 0.90
N CYS A 80 1.09 -12.95 1.86
CA CYS A 80 0.70 -14.34 2.18
C CYS A 80 1.85 -15.22 2.66
N LYS A 81 2.79 -14.66 3.42
CA LYS A 81 3.91 -15.43 3.98
C LYS A 81 3.57 -16.13 5.30
N PHE A 82 2.42 -15.83 5.88
CA PHE A 82 1.94 -16.47 7.11
C PHE A 82 0.65 -17.24 6.83
N GLY A 83 0.44 -18.33 7.57
CA GLY A 83 -0.84 -19.02 7.54
C GLY A 83 -1.94 -18.14 8.14
N TYR A 84 -3.12 -18.13 7.53
CA TYR A 84 -4.23 -17.29 7.96
C TYR A 84 -4.61 -17.51 9.43
N SER A 85 -4.55 -18.77 9.88
CA SER A 85 -4.89 -19.13 11.26
C SER A 85 -3.92 -18.55 12.31
N SER A 86 -2.72 -18.14 11.91
CA SER A 86 -1.73 -17.55 12.81
C SER A 86 -1.88 -16.04 12.97
N LEU A 87 -2.81 -15.41 12.26
CA LEU A 87 -3.02 -13.97 12.29
C LEU A 87 -3.91 -13.57 13.46
N THR A 88 -3.71 -12.35 13.97
CA THR A 88 -4.63 -11.75 14.94
C THR A 88 -5.94 -11.39 14.26
N ASP A 89 -6.97 -11.09 15.05
CA ASP A 89 -8.27 -10.66 14.49
C ASP A 89 -8.15 -9.39 13.65
N LEU A 90 -7.38 -8.41 14.11
CA LEU A 90 -7.11 -7.19 13.36
C LEU A 90 -6.41 -7.51 12.04
N GLU A 91 -5.39 -8.36 12.08
CA GLU A 91 -4.64 -8.74 10.89
C GLU A 91 -5.50 -9.44 9.84
N LYS A 92 -6.39 -10.34 10.28
CA LYS A 92 -7.35 -11.02 9.39
C LYS A 92 -8.29 -10.03 8.72
N GLU A 93 -8.80 -9.08 9.48
CA GLU A 93 -9.71 -8.05 8.99
C GLU A 93 -9.01 -7.14 7.97
N GLU A 94 -7.80 -6.68 8.29
CA GLU A 94 -7.02 -5.81 7.42
C GLU A 94 -6.59 -6.51 6.13
N PHE A 95 -6.22 -7.79 6.21
CA PHE A 95 -5.93 -8.60 5.04
C PHE A 95 -7.09 -8.56 4.03
N LYS A 96 -8.31 -8.77 4.51
CA LYS A 96 -9.51 -8.74 3.66
C LYS A 96 -9.74 -7.36 3.04
N VAL A 97 -9.60 -6.30 3.83
CA VAL A 97 -9.82 -4.91 3.35
C VAL A 97 -8.81 -4.56 2.27
N ILE A 98 -7.52 -4.83 2.51
CA ILE A 98 -6.46 -4.52 1.56
C ILE A 98 -6.66 -5.28 0.25
N HIS A 99 -6.99 -6.56 0.32
CA HIS A 99 -7.21 -7.35 -0.89
C HIS A 99 -8.47 -6.91 -1.67
N LYS A 100 -9.49 -6.39 -1.00
CA LYS A 100 -10.65 -5.78 -1.68
C LYS A 100 -10.24 -4.53 -2.46
N LEU A 101 -9.38 -3.70 -1.90
CA LEU A 101 -8.87 -2.52 -2.59
C LEU A 101 -8.05 -2.91 -3.82
N ILE A 102 -7.21 -3.93 -3.70
CA ILE A 102 -6.44 -4.46 -4.83
C ILE A 102 -7.38 -5.00 -5.91
N ASP A 103 -8.46 -5.67 -5.53
CA ASP A 103 -9.45 -6.17 -6.48
C ASP A 103 -10.17 -5.04 -7.23
N ARG A 104 -10.44 -3.91 -6.54
CA ARG A 104 -10.99 -2.72 -7.20
C ARG A 104 -10.02 -2.16 -8.25
N LEU A 105 -8.73 -2.14 -7.96
CA LEU A 105 -7.72 -1.73 -8.93
C LEU A 105 -7.65 -2.69 -10.12
N ARG A 106 -7.79 -4.00 -9.88
CA ARG A 106 -7.85 -5.00 -10.96
C ARG A 106 -9.05 -4.76 -11.87
N ALA A 107 -10.19 -4.38 -11.31
CA ALA A 107 -11.37 -4.07 -12.11
C ALA A 107 -11.14 -2.85 -13.01
N ILE A 108 -10.47 -1.81 -12.48
CA ILE A 108 -10.11 -0.62 -13.26
C ILE A 108 -9.13 -1.00 -14.39
N ALA A 109 -8.11 -1.78 -14.08
CA ALA A 109 -7.13 -2.24 -15.07
C ALA A 109 -7.80 -3.06 -16.17
N HIS A 110 -8.73 -3.93 -15.80
CA HIS A 110 -9.48 -4.75 -16.76
C HIS A 110 -10.29 -3.89 -17.75
N LYS A 111 -10.95 -2.84 -17.24
CA LYS A 111 -11.71 -1.92 -18.10
C LYS A 111 -10.82 -1.16 -19.08
N LYS A 112 -9.58 -0.88 -18.69
CA LYS A 112 -8.59 -0.20 -19.53
C LYS A 112 -7.81 -1.15 -20.42
N ASN A 113 -8.10 -2.44 -20.35
CA ASN A 113 -7.36 -3.49 -21.06
C ASN A 113 -5.88 -3.51 -20.65
N GLU A 114 -5.61 -3.23 -19.39
CA GLU A 114 -4.28 -3.21 -18.79
C GLU A 114 -4.18 -4.30 -17.73
N ARG A 115 -2.95 -4.61 -17.31
CA ARG A 115 -2.70 -5.48 -16.16
C ARG A 115 -2.33 -4.61 -14.98
N ILE A 116 -2.84 -4.96 -13.80
CA ILE A 116 -2.35 -4.37 -12.57
C ILE A 116 -0.97 -4.95 -12.27
N TYR A 117 -0.07 -4.08 -11.86
CA TYR A 117 1.25 -4.46 -11.39
C TYR A 117 1.46 -3.84 -10.02
N VAL A 118 1.55 -4.69 -8.99
CA VAL A 118 1.84 -4.27 -7.62
C VAL A 118 3.11 -4.97 -7.17
N ASP A 119 4.16 -4.21 -6.93
CA ASP A 119 5.41 -4.72 -6.43
C ASP A 119 5.57 -4.41 -4.95
N TRP A 120 5.87 -5.44 -4.16
CA TRP A 120 6.05 -5.35 -2.72
C TRP A 120 7.53 -5.45 -2.40
N MET A 121 8.24 -4.34 -2.49
CA MET A 121 9.68 -4.31 -2.29
C MET A 121 10.05 -4.22 -0.82
N LYS A 122 11.19 -4.83 -0.47
CA LYS A 122 11.85 -4.64 0.81
C LYS A 122 12.48 -3.27 0.87
N TRP A 123 12.29 -2.59 2.00
CA TRP A 123 13.10 -1.44 2.32
C TRP A 123 14.50 -1.90 2.69
N VAL A 124 15.50 -1.42 1.97
CA VAL A 124 16.92 -1.63 2.30
C VAL A 124 17.53 -0.26 2.56
N ASN A 125 17.98 -0.05 3.78
CA ASN A 125 18.75 1.14 4.11
C ASN A 125 20.17 1.02 3.56
#